data_ddfdc703127ac20059f92e16a8f04c36
#
_entry.id   ddfdc703127ac20059f92e16a8f04c36
#
_cell.length_a   1.000
_cell.length_b   1.000
_cell.length_c   1.000
_cell.angle_alpha   90.00
_cell.angle_beta   90.00
_cell.angle_gamma   90.00
#
_symmetry.space_group_name_H-M   'P 1'
#
loop_
_entity.id
_entity.type
_entity.pdbx_description
1 polymer ?
#
loop_
_entity_poly.entity_id
_entity_poly.type
_entity_poly.pdbx_seq_one_letter_code
_entity_poly.pdbx_strand_id
1 'polypeptide(L)'
;MPKMKVLFASAEMVPFAKVGGLADVAGALPKALKQLGIDVRLAMPLYGSISRKEFGLEKVPEFESISISLGKETEKATIWRGPLPDSPVEVYFVGNERFFGRPGIYSDPKTGQGYEDNGLRFAFFDRSLLEWIKGGQWKPELIHGNDFHCGLIPPYLRMSYAQDLNLGAIKTVYSIHNLAYQGKFPLEVVSKIGLPQELAQPMAALEFFGELNYMKAGLVFADVINTVSERYAQEIQESPEYGVGLEGVLRSRSADLFGILNGVDYSQWNPEEDKLIAHQFKPGDLSGKRKNKAALLKAFSLPTTELERPLIGIISRLADQKGFDLVLQAAGELLTLDLKLVILGTGQKEYHRRLQAIQKKNPRKLGLALTFDNRLAHQIEAGADMFLMPSRYEPCGLNQMYSLKYGTIPIVRATGGLADTIRDVEQDPNNGNGFVFEEYRADEMLVAIGRAVAAFRDGRLWQRLVDRAMSADFSWARSAEKYLQLYQRALQK
;
A
#
# COMPACT_ATOMS: atom_id res chain seq x y z
N MET A 1 13.53 22.85 -20.73
CA MET A 1 14.02 21.46 -20.84
C MET A 1 12.85 20.56 -21.23
N PRO A 2 13.03 19.54 -22.08
CA PRO A 2 11.97 18.57 -22.31
C PRO A 2 11.56 17.92 -20.97
N LYS A 3 10.24 17.72 -20.80
CA LYS A 3 9.73 17.10 -19.58
C LYS A 3 10.08 15.61 -19.59
N MET A 4 10.63 15.10 -18.49
CA MET A 4 10.83 13.65 -18.29
C MET A 4 9.50 12.91 -18.49
N LYS A 5 9.50 11.87 -19.33
CA LYS A 5 8.32 11.08 -19.66
C LYS A 5 8.34 9.75 -18.90
N VAL A 6 7.35 9.53 -18.06
CA VAL A 6 7.26 8.33 -17.20
C VAL A 6 5.93 7.61 -17.43
N LEU A 7 6.00 6.30 -17.71
CA LEU A 7 4.83 5.43 -17.63
C LEU A 7 4.79 4.78 -16.24
N PHE A 8 3.74 5.03 -15.48
CA PHE A 8 3.51 4.38 -14.18
C PHE A 8 2.50 3.25 -14.37
N ALA A 9 2.97 1.99 -14.26
CA ALA A 9 2.17 0.79 -14.46
C ALA A 9 1.78 0.17 -13.12
N SER A 10 0.50 -0.14 -12.93
CA SER A 10 -0.03 -0.72 -11.70
C SER A 10 -1.23 -1.62 -11.95
N ALA A 11 -1.39 -2.69 -11.16
CA ALA A 11 -2.57 -3.53 -11.21
C ALA A 11 -3.78 -2.94 -10.48
N GLU A 12 -3.56 -2.01 -9.57
CA GLU A 12 -4.59 -1.33 -8.79
C GLU A 12 -4.40 0.18 -8.86
N MET A 13 -5.52 0.93 -8.81
CA MET A 13 -5.51 2.39 -8.78
C MET A 13 -6.86 2.91 -8.32
N VAL A 14 -6.89 3.75 -7.27
CA VAL A 14 -8.11 4.47 -6.91
C VAL A 14 -8.39 5.58 -7.92
N PRO A 15 -9.68 5.83 -8.26
CA PRO A 15 -10.88 5.18 -7.74
C PRO A 15 -11.33 3.94 -8.56
N PHE A 16 -10.57 3.47 -9.54
CA PHE A 16 -10.98 2.45 -10.51
C PHE A 16 -11.04 1.04 -9.93
N ALA A 17 -9.98 0.62 -9.23
CA ALA A 17 -9.88 -0.71 -8.64
C ALA A 17 -8.96 -0.70 -7.42
N LYS A 18 -9.41 -1.28 -6.30
CA LYS A 18 -8.65 -1.32 -5.04
C LYS A 18 -8.82 -2.64 -4.30
N VAL A 19 -7.69 -3.22 -3.91
CA VAL A 19 -7.59 -4.33 -2.96
C VAL A 19 -6.71 -3.92 -1.77
N GLY A 20 -5.62 -3.19 -2.03
CA GLY A 20 -4.62 -2.82 -1.04
C GLY A 20 -4.12 -1.38 -1.14
N GLY A 21 -3.05 -1.09 -0.39
CA GLY A 21 -2.43 0.25 -0.35
C GLY A 21 -1.77 0.66 -1.67
N LEU A 22 -1.43 -0.30 -2.55
CA LEU A 22 -0.94 0.00 -3.90
C LEU A 22 -1.88 0.91 -4.67
N ALA A 23 -3.20 0.69 -4.54
CA ALA A 23 -4.20 1.51 -5.22
C ALA A 23 -4.16 2.98 -4.78
N ASP A 24 -3.93 3.23 -3.49
CA ASP A 24 -3.81 4.59 -2.94
C ASP A 24 -2.55 5.28 -3.49
N VAL A 25 -1.42 4.57 -3.54
CA VAL A 25 -0.18 5.09 -4.13
C VAL A 25 -0.36 5.44 -5.61
N ALA A 26 -0.94 4.52 -6.39
CA ALA A 26 -1.14 4.71 -7.83
C ALA A 26 -2.14 5.83 -8.15
N GLY A 27 -3.10 6.11 -7.25
CA GLY A 27 -4.04 7.21 -7.39
C GLY A 27 -3.51 8.58 -6.94
N ALA A 28 -2.43 8.63 -6.16
CA ALA A 28 -1.95 9.87 -5.54
C ALA A 28 -0.54 10.30 -5.98
N LEU A 29 0.45 9.42 -5.98
CA LEU A 29 1.83 9.73 -6.38
C LEU A 29 1.92 10.37 -7.77
N PRO A 30 1.24 9.85 -8.82
CA PRO A 30 1.33 10.46 -10.15
C PRO A 30 0.81 11.90 -10.22
N LYS A 31 -0.18 12.26 -9.39
CA LYS A 31 -0.66 13.64 -9.27
C LYS A 31 0.45 14.57 -8.78
N ALA A 32 1.18 14.16 -7.73
CA ALA A 32 2.29 14.91 -7.18
C ALA A 32 3.50 14.98 -8.15
N LEU A 33 3.81 13.89 -8.87
CA LEU A 33 4.84 13.89 -9.92
C LEU A 33 4.49 14.85 -11.06
N LYS A 34 3.21 14.93 -11.45
CA LYS A 34 2.75 15.88 -12.46
C LYS A 34 2.94 17.33 -12.02
N GLN A 35 2.73 17.63 -10.74
CA GLN A 35 2.98 18.96 -10.16
C GLN A 35 4.47 19.34 -10.21
N LEU A 36 5.38 18.37 -10.10
CA LEU A 36 6.82 18.57 -10.29
C LEU A 36 7.24 18.70 -11.76
N GLY A 37 6.27 18.70 -12.69
CA GLY A 37 6.52 18.90 -14.11
C GLY A 37 6.85 17.65 -14.91
N ILE A 38 6.75 16.45 -14.32
CA ILE A 38 6.94 15.19 -15.04
C ILE A 38 5.74 14.94 -15.98
N ASP A 39 6.00 14.50 -17.21
CA ASP A 39 4.98 14.00 -18.11
C ASP A 39 4.67 12.54 -17.78
N VAL A 40 3.91 12.34 -16.71
CA VAL A 40 3.52 11.02 -16.22
C VAL A 40 2.20 10.61 -16.87
N ARG A 41 2.16 9.35 -17.36
CA ARG A 41 0.95 8.63 -17.76
C ARG A 41 0.80 7.37 -16.94
N LEU A 42 -0.43 6.96 -16.71
CA LEU A 42 -0.75 5.79 -15.92
C LEU A 42 -1.22 4.64 -16.81
N ALA A 43 -0.97 3.41 -16.37
CA ALA A 43 -1.51 2.24 -17.04
C ALA A 43 -1.99 1.19 -16.05
N MET A 44 -3.15 0.56 -16.32
CA MET A 44 -3.69 -0.52 -15.54
C MET A 44 -4.56 -1.48 -16.39
N PRO A 45 -4.86 -2.70 -15.91
CA PRO A 45 -5.84 -3.56 -16.57
C PRO A 45 -7.25 -2.96 -16.52
N LEU A 46 -8.03 -3.13 -17.59
CA LEU A 46 -9.45 -2.76 -17.62
C LEU A 46 -10.29 -3.89 -17.03
N TYR A 47 -10.41 -3.92 -15.71
CA TYR A 47 -11.23 -4.94 -15.04
C TYR A 47 -12.72 -4.77 -15.35
N GLY A 48 -13.47 -5.89 -15.34
CA GLY A 48 -14.91 -5.90 -15.58
C GLY A 48 -15.73 -5.08 -14.59
N SER A 49 -15.17 -4.79 -13.41
CA SER A 49 -15.77 -3.90 -12.40
C SER A 49 -15.63 -2.41 -12.70
N ILE A 50 -14.77 -2.01 -13.66
CA ILE A 50 -14.54 -0.60 -13.99
C ILE A 50 -15.61 -0.14 -14.98
N SER A 51 -16.43 0.82 -14.57
CA SER A 51 -17.48 1.42 -15.39
C SER A 51 -16.89 2.37 -16.44
N ARG A 52 -16.86 1.92 -17.69
CA ARG A 52 -16.36 2.74 -18.83
C ARG A 52 -17.14 4.05 -18.96
N LYS A 53 -18.46 4.01 -18.74
CA LYS A 53 -19.36 5.16 -18.85
C LYS A 53 -19.14 6.16 -17.71
N GLU A 54 -19.04 5.67 -16.49
CA GLU A 54 -18.87 6.51 -15.29
C GLU A 54 -17.56 7.30 -15.34
N PHE A 55 -16.48 6.65 -15.78
CA PHE A 55 -15.16 7.26 -15.87
C PHE A 55 -14.86 7.90 -17.24
N GLY A 56 -15.84 7.94 -18.15
CA GLY A 56 -15.66 8.56 -19.48
C GLY A 56 -14.55 7.94 -20.30
N LEU A 57 -14.41 6.60 -20.25
CA LEU A 57 -13.33 5.90 -20.94
C LEU A 57 -13.63 5.78 -22.43
N GLU A 58 -12.65 6.16 -23.26
CA GLU A 58 -12.71 6.08 -24.71
C GLU A 58 -11.66 5.10 -25.25
N LYS A 59 -11.98 4.39 -26.33
CA LYS A 59 -11.00 3.60 -27.05
C LYS A 59 -9.97 4.51 -27.71
N VAL A 60 -8.71 4.09 -27.70
CA VAL A 60 -7.67 4.74 -28.51
C VAL A 60 -7.75 4.15 -29.92
N PRO A 61 -8.15 4.94 -30.94
CA PRO A 61 -8.49 4.39 -32.27
C PRO A 61 -7.37 3.56 -32.91
N GLU A 62 -6.11 4.00 -32.77
CA GLU A 62 -4.94 3.33 -33.34
C GLU A 62 -4.64 2.00 -32.63
N PHE A 63 -5.26 1.73 -31.46
CA PHE A 63 -5.01 0.58 -30.61
C PHE A 63 -6.29 -0.17 -30.19
N GLU A 64 -7.27 -0.22 -31.07
CA GLU A 64 -8.51 -0.99 -30.84
C GLU A 64 -8.28 -2.50 -30.87
N SER A 65 -7.22 -2.97 -31.54
CA SER A 65 -6.89 -4.40 -31.64
C SER A 65 -5.40 -4.62 -31.86
N ILE A 66 -4.64 -4.67 -30.78
CA ILE A 66 -3.21 -5.01 -30.82
C ILE A 66 -3.04 -6.50 -30.65
N SER A 67 -2.22 -7.13 -31.50
CA SER A 67 -1.84 -8.54 -31.34
C SER A 67 -0.74 -8.69 -30.31
N ILE A 68 -0.98 -9.46 -29.28
CA ILE A 68 -0.05 -9.73 -28.19
C ILE A 68 0.35 -11.19 -28.23
N SER A 69 1.62 -11.47 -28.52
CA SER A 69 2.15 -12.84 -28.53
C SER A 69 2.44 -13.30 -27.10
N LEU A 70 1.85 -14.41 -26.70
CA LEU A 70 2.11 -15.12 -25.44
C LEU A 70 2.61 -16.54 -25.79
N GLY A 71 3.94 -16.73 -25.80
CA GLY A 71 4.53 -17.98 -26.27
C GLY A 71 4.09 -18.32 -27.70
N LYS A 72 3.35 -19.40 -27.85
CA LYS A 72 2.78 -19.84 -29.14
C LYS A 72 1.38 -19.28 -29.43
N GLU A 73 0.73 -18.67 -28.45
CA GLU A 73 -0.60 -18.10 -28.57
C GLU A 73 -0.54 -16.61 -28.90
N THR A 74 -1.59 -16.10 -29.53
CA THR A 74 -1.76 -14.67 -29.79
C THR A 74 -3.11 -14.24 -29.26
N GLU A 75 -3.11 -13.23 -28.43
CA GLU A 75 -4.31 -12.60 -27.86
C GLU A 75 -4.48 -11.17 -28.39
N LYS A 76 -5.67 -10.61 -28.25
CA LYS A 76 -5.95 -9.23 -28.67
C LYS A 76 -6.09 -8.32 -27.46
N ALA A 77 -5.36 -7.22 -27.46
CA ALA A 77 -5.53 -6.12 -26.51
C ALA A 77 -6.25 -4.95 -27.16
N THR A 78 -7.11 -4.28 -26.41
CA THR A 78 -7.67 -2.98 -26.76
C THR A 78 -7.17 -1.94 -25.76
N ILE A 79 -6.66 -0.82 -26.22
CA ILE A 79 -6.27 0.28 -25.31
C ILE A 79 -7.42 1.27 -25.19
N TRP A 80 -7.76 1.56 -23.94
CA TRP A 80 -8.71 2.60 -23.57
C TRP A 80 -7.97 3.70 -22.83
N ARG A 81 -8.49 4.91 -22.83
CA ARG A 81 -7.96 6.03 -22.05
C ARG A 81 -9.07 6.80 -21.37
N GLY A 82 -8.73 7.46 -20.28
CA GLY A 82 -9.58 8.38 -19.56
C GLY A 82 -8.76 9.22 -18.57
N PRO A 83 -9.35 10.23 -17.95
CA PRO A 83 -8.65 11.04 -16.94
C PRO A 83 -8.57 10.31 -15.60
N LEU A 84 -7.49 10.53 -14.86
CA LEU A 84 -7.50 10.27 -13.42
C LEU A 84 -8.38 11.38 -12.79
N PRO A 85 -9.44 11.04 -12.04
CA PRO A 85 -10.34 12.04 -11.46
C PRO A 85 -9.58 13.13 -10.67
N ASP A 86 -10.06 14.38 -10.80
CA ASP A 86 -9.47 15.57 -10.18
C ASP A 86 -7.98 15.81 -10.52
N SER A 87 -7.56 15.39 -11.73
CA SER A 87 -6.16 15.49 -12.13
C SER A 87 -6.01 15.60 -13.65
N PRO A 88 -4.96 16.31 -14.14
CA PRO A 88 -4.61 16.33 -15.56
C PRO A 88 -3.80 15.09 -16.01
N VAL A 89 -3.74 14.04 -15.21
CA VAL A 89 -3.01 12.80 -15.53
C VAL A 89 -3.93 11.88 -16.33
N GLU A 90 -3.42 11.38 -17.47
CA GLU A 90 -4.12 10.39 -18.29
C GLU A 90 -3.86 8.96 -17.79
N VAL A 91 -4.91 8.15 -17.81
CA VAL A 91 -4.86 6.72 -17.50
C VAL A 91 -5.17 5.92 -18.74
N TYR A 92 -4.32 4.94 -19.03
CA TYR A 92 -4.50 3.99 -20.11
C TYR A 92 -4.89 2.63 -19.54
N PHE A 93 -5.88 2.01 -20.13
CA PHE A 93 -6.42 0.73 -19.66
C PHE A 93 -6.21 -0.34 -20.72
N VAL A 94 -5.63 -1.46 -20.32
CA VAL A 94 -5.47 -2.63 -21.18
C VAL A 94 -6.71 -3.52 -21.06
N GLY A 95 -7.53 -3.56 -22.11
CA GLY A 95 -8.75 -4.35 -22.19
C GLY A 95 -8.52 -5.68 -22.89
N ASN A 96 -9.01 -6.76 -22.27
CA ASN A 96 -9.19 -8.10 -22.84
C ASN A 96 -10.26 -8.83 -22.01
N GLU A 97 -11.36 -9.25 -22.63
CA GLU A 97 -12.49 -9.84 -21.92
C GLU A 97 -12.13 -11.18 -21.23
N ARG A 98 -11.29 -12.02 -21.86
CA ARG A 98 -10.83 -13.29 -21.28
C ARG A 98 -10.07 -13.06 -19.97
N PHE A 99 -9.14 -12.09 -19.94
CA PHE A 99 -8.24 -11.89 -18.82
C PHE A 99 -8.79 -10.92 -17.77
N PHE A 100 -9.46 -9.83 -18.20
CA PHE A 100 -9.83 -8.74 -17.29
C PHE A 100 -11.34 -8.47 -17.20
N GLY A 101 -12.17 -9.01 -18.10
CA GLY A 101 -13.64 -8.87 -18.06
C GLY A 101 -14.32 -9.62 -16.89
N ARG A 102 -13.55 -10.14 -15.95
CA ARG A 102 -14.00 -10.93 -14.80
C ARG A 102 -14.43 -10.05 -13.63
N PRO A 103 -15.28 -10.56 -12.71
CA PRO A 103 -15.81 -9.77 -11.60
C PRO A 103 -14.79 -9.39 -10.53
N GLY A 104 -13.71 -10.17 -10.39
CA GLY A 104 -12.66 -9.92 -9.38
C GLY A 104 -11.35 -9.41 -10.00
N ILE A 105 -10.53 -8.77 -9.18
CA ILE A 105 -9.20 -8.27 -9.60
C ILE A 105 -8.20 -9.43 -9.66
N TYR A 106 -7.96 -10.11 -8.54
CA TYR A 106 -6.98 -11.21 -8.41
C TYR A 106 -7.61 -12.57 -8.17
N SER A 107 -8.84 -12.59 -7.69
CA SER A 107 -9.55 -13.79 -7.25
C SER A 107 -11.02 -13.70 -7.61
N ASP A 108 -11.65 -14.86 -7.69
CA ASP A 108 -13.09 -14.93 -7.83
C ASP A 108 -13.77 -14.50 -6.52
N PRO A 109 -14.60 -13.45 -6.52
CA PRO A 109 -15.26 -12.96 -5.31
C PRO A 109 -16.19 -13.97 -4.63
N LYS A 110 -16.67 -14.98 -5.37
CA LYS A 110 -17.58 -16.01 -4.83
C LYS A 110 -16.83 -17.08 -4.03
N THR A 111 -15.64 -17.48 -4.52
CA THR A 111 -14.84 -18.53 -3.90
C THR A 111 -13.72 -17.99 -3.03
N GLY A 112 -13.27 -16.75 -3.29
CA GLY A 112 -12.08 -16.14 -2.69
C GLY A 112 -10.77 -16.72 -3.22
N GLN A 113 -10.80 -17.69 -4.15
CA GLN A 113 -9.61 -18.31 -4.73
C GLN A 113 -9.01 -17.44 -5.82
N GLY A 114 -7.68 -17.35 -5.85
CA GLY A 114 -6.96 -16.69 -6.94
C GLY A 114 -7.24 -17.33 -8.28
N TYR A 115 -7.29 -16.53 -9.33
CA TYR A 115 -7.42 -17.08 -10.68
C TYR A 115 -6.15 -17.86 -11.07
N GLU A 116 -6.31 -19.10 -11.52
CA GLU A 116 -5.20 -19.99 -11.89
C GLU A 116 -4.33 -19.41 -13.01
N ASP A 117 -4.92 -18.63 -13.91
CA ASP A 117 -4.24 -18.00 -15.03
C ASP A 117 -3.67 -16.59 -14.71
N ASN A 118 -3.56 -16.19 -13.42
CA ASN A 118 -2.98 -14.89 -13.04
C ASN A 118 -1.59 -14.67 -13.65
N GLY A 119 -0.77 -15.70 -13.77
CA GLY A 119 0.52 -15.60 -14.44
C GLY A 119 0.40 -15.12 -15.89
N LEU A 120 -0.53 -15.69 -16.66
CA LEU A 120 -0.79 -15.27 -18.04
C LEU A 120 -1.46 -13.90 -18.13
N ARG A 121 -2.37 -13.58 -17.20
CA ARG A 121 -3.08 -12.30 -17.14
C ARG A 121 -2.11 -11.13 -17.01
N PHE A 122 -1.17 -11.21 -16.09
CA PHE A 122 -0.22 -10.12 -15.85
C PHE A 122 0.93 -10.12 -16.87
N ALA A 123 1.35 -11.27 -17.39
CA ALA A 123 2.23 -11.31 -18.55
C ALA A 123 1.62 -10.64 -19.79
N PHE A 124 0.33 -10.88 -20.02
CA PHE A 124 -0.42 -10.22 -21.09
C PHE A 124 -0.49 -8.70 -20.87
N PHE A 125 -0.74 -8.25 -19.64
CA PHE A 125 -0.75 -6.84 -19.28
C PHE A 125 0.59 -6.19 -19.60
N ASP A 126 1.68 -6.74 -19.10
CA ASP A 126 3.03 -6.21 -19.27
C ASP A 126 3.43 -6.13 -20.75
N ARG A 127 3.17 -7.19 -21.53
CA ARG A 127 3.45 -7.17 -22.97
C ARG A 127 2.57 -6.20 -23.74
N SER A 128 1.31 -6.08 -23.35
CA SER A 128 0.38 -5.14 -23.99
C SER A 128 0.84 -3.69 -23.83
N LEU A 129 1.40 -3.34 -22.66
CA LEU A 129 1.99 -2.02 -22.43
C LEU A 129 3.19 -1.76 -23.36
N LEU A 130 4.06 -2.74 -23.51
CA LEU A 130 5.25 -2.61 -24.37
C LEU A 130 4.86 -2.52 -25.84
N GLU A 131 3.91 -3.32 -26.34
CA GLU A 131 3.43 -3.21 -27.72
C GLU A 131 2.68 -1.90 -27.97
N TRP A 132 1.90 -1.39 -27.00
CA TRP A 132 1.29 -0.07 -27.06
C TRP A 132 2.36 1.02 -27.15
N ILE A 133 3.39 1.02 -26.31
CA ILE A 133 4.50 1.98 -26.36
C ILE A 133 5.21 1.87 -27.72
N LYS A 134 5.49 0.66 -28.21
CA LYS A 134 6.17 0.41 -29.48
C LYS A 134 5.42 1.04 -30.65
N GLY A 135 4.12 0.87 -30.73
CA GLY A 135 3.28 1.42 -31.80
C GLY A 135 2.90 2.89 -31.63
N GLY A 136 2.92 3.43 -30.42
CA GLY A 136 2.45 4.78 -30.11
C GLY A 136 3.44 5.89 -30.47
N GLN A 137 2.97 7.12 -30.50
CA GLN A 137 3.82 8.30 -30.71
C GLN A 137 4.50 8.78 -29.42
N TRP A 138 3.84 8.60 -28.26
CA TRP A 138 4.39 8.94 -26.97
C TRP A 138 5.32 7.82 -26.50
N LYS A 139 6.57 8.15 -26.24
CA LYS A 139 7.59 7.21 -25.77
C LYS A 139 8.04 7.64 -24.37
N PRO A 140 7.87 6.81 -23.34
CA PRO A 140 8.45 7.08 -22.03
C PRO A 140 9.97 6.89 -22.06
N GLU A 141 10.68 7.66 -21.27
CA GLU A 141 12.10 7.45 -20.97
C GLU A 141 12.28 6.40 -19.87
N LEU A 142 11.23 6.26 -19.04
CA LEU A 142 11.22 5.39 -17.88
C LEU A 142 9.84 4.73 -17.69
N ILE A 143 9.85 3.42 -17.36
CA ILE A 143 8.66 2.71 -16.88
C ILE A 143 8.84 2.40 -15.40
N HIS A 144 7.87 2.85 -14.58
CA HIS A 144 7.77 2.54 -13.17
C HIS A 144 6.74 1.43 -12.96
N GLY A 145 7.21 0.19 -12.79
CA GLY A 145 6.38 -0.98 -12.53
C GLY A 145 6.18 -1.25 -11.04
N ASN A 146 4.99 -1.68 -10.65
CA ASN A 146 4.61 -1.85 -9.25
C ASN A 146 4.20 -3.30 -8.96
N ASP A 147 4.83 -3.90 -7.95
CA ASP A 147 4.63 -5.27 -7.47
C ASP A 147 4.76 -6.35 -8.56
N PHE A 148 4.54 -7.61 -8.23
CA PHE A 148 4.72 -8.75 -9.14
C PHE A 148 3.89 -8.64 -10.44
N HIS A 149 2.81 -7.89 -10.41
CA HIS A 149 1.93 -7.69 -11.56
C HIS A 149 2.59 -6.97 -12.73
N CYS A 150 3.65 -6.20 -12.45
CA CYS A 150 4.49 -5.50 -13.42
C CYS A 150 5.92 -6.08 -13.46
N GLY A 151 6.11 -7.25 -12.84
CA GLY A 151 7.43 -7.87 -12.66
C GLY A 151 8.07 -8.38 -13.95
N LEU A 152 7.28 -8.57 -15.00
CA LEU A 152 7.80 -9.02 -16.29
C LEU A 152 8.16 -7.86 -17.26
N ILE A 153 7.83 -6.62 -16.95
CA ILE A 153 8.24 -5.46 -17.77
C ILE A 153 9.77 -5.41 -17.93
N PRO A 154 10.58 -5.43 -16.84
CA PRO A 154 12.03 -5.36 -16.98
C PRO A 154 12.64 -6.54 -17.78
N PRO A 155 12.32 -7.83 -17.50
CA PRO A 155 12.86 -8.91 -18.31
C PRO A 155 12.41 -8.86 -19.78
N TYR A 156 11.18 -8.47 -20.08
CA TYR A 156 10.76 -8.31 -21.48
C TYR A 156 11.61 -7.24 -22.20
N LEU A 157 11.83 -6.08 -21.60
CA LEU A 157 12.66 -5.02 -22.18
C LEU A 157 14.08 -5.52 -22.46
N ARG A 158 14.68 -6.30 -21.56
CA ARG A 158 16.07 -6.78 -21.69
C ARG A 158 16.23 -8.02 -22.59
N MET A 159 15.20 -8.89 -22.67
CA MET A 159 15.27 -10.14 -23.43
C MET A 159 14.54 -10.07 -24.77
N SER A 160 13.31 -9.54 -24.79
CA SER A 160 12.45 -9.56 -25.99
C SER A 160 12.59 -8.30 -26.84
N TYR A 161 12.91 -7.16 -26.22
CA TYR A 161 12.91 -5.86 -26.88
C TYR A 161 14.25 -5.13 -26.82
N ALA A 162 15.35 -5.80 -26.44
CA ALA A 162 16.67 -5.18 -26.30
C ALA A 162 17.16 -4.49 -27.59
N GLN A 163 16.79 -5.02 -28.75
CA GLN A 163 17.19 -4.50 -30.07
C GLN A 163 16.12 -3.57 -30.67
N ASP A 164 14.99 -3.34 -29.99
CA ASP A 164 13.95 -2.44 -30.49
C ASP A 164 14.38 -0.98 -30.27
N LEU A 165 14.32 -0.17 -31.34
CA LEU A 165 14.77 1.22 -31.31
C LEU A 165 13.97 2.11 -30.35
N ASN A 166 12.72 1.75 -30.05
CA ASN A 166 11.84 2.52 -29.19
C ASN A 166 11.84 2.01 -27.74
N LEU A 167 12.10 0.73 -27.53
CA LEU A 167 11.94 0.07 -26.22
C LEU A 167 13.27 -0.25 -25.55
N GLY A 168 14.33 -0.56 -26.32
CA GLY A 168 15.63 -1.03 -25.79
C GLY A 168 16.32 -0.03 -24.86
N ALA A 169 16.11 1.27 -25.07
CA ALA A 169 16.69 2.33 -24.25
C ALA A 169 15.87 2.71 -23.00
N ILE A 170 14.63 2.21 -22.87
CA ILE A 170 13.74 2.57 -21.75
C ILE A 170 14.34 2.02 -20.46
N LYS A 171 14.42 2.89 -19.45
CA LYS A 171 14.86 2.55 -18.10
C LYS A 171 13.67 2.10 -17.22
N THR A 172 13.99 1.36 -16.18
CA THR A 172 12.96 0.79 -15.30
C THR A 172 13.22 1.14 -13.83
N VAL A 173 12.16 1.59 -13.16
CA VAL A 173 12.05 1.58 -11.69
C VAL A 173 11.04 0.52 -11.32
N TYR A 174 11.38 -0.31 -10.34
CA TYR A 174 10.52 -1.39 -9.87
C TYR A 174 10.24 -1.24 -8.38
N SER A 175 8.95 -1.05 -8.03
CA SER A 175 8.51 -0.83 -6.64
C SER A 175 7.97 -2.09 -6.00
N ILE A 176 8.45 -2.36 -4.78
CA ILE A 176 7.94 -3.39 -3.87
C ILE A 176 7.01 -2.71 -2.85
N HIS A 177 5.70 -2.99 -2.92
CA HIS A 177 4.75 -2.53 -1.90
C HIS A 177 4.61 -3.53 -0.77
N ASN A 178 4.63 -4.83 -1.08
CA ASN A 178 4.66 -5.89 -0.08
C ASN A 178 5.33 -7.14 -0.64
N LEU A 179 6.52 -7.45 -0.15
CA LEU A 179 7.35 -8.57 -0.61
C LEU A 179 6.71 -9.96 -0.37
N ALA A 180 5.72 -10.07 0.51
CA ALA A 180 5.01 -11.32 0.75
C ALA A 180 4.14 -11.78 -0.46
N TYR A 181 3.79 -10.86 -1.36
CA TYR A 181 3.02 -11.15 -2.57
C TYR A 181 3.94 -11.16 -3.79
N GLN A 182 4.50 -12.33 -4.11
CA GLN A 182 5.59 -12.47 -5.08
C GLN A 182 5.16 -12.85 -6.49
N GLY A 183 3.90 -13.27 -6.69
CA GLY A 183 3.45 -13.77 -7.99
C GLY A 183 4.18 -15.05 -8.38
N LYS A 184 3.95 -16.13 -7.62
CA LYS A 184 4.52 -17.45 -7.87
C LYS A 184 3.59 -18.29 -8.74
N PHE A 185 4.16 -18.93 -9.77
CA PHE A 185 3.43 -19.69 -10.76
C PHE A 185 4.23 -20.94 -11.15
N PRO A 186 3.55 -21.99 -11.69
CA PRO A 186 4.23 -23.20 -12.18
C PRO A 186 5.30 -22.89 -13.24
N LEU A 187 6.40 -23.65 -13.26
CA LEU A 187 7.54 -23.42 -14.18
C LEU A 187 7.14 -23.48 -15.66
N GLU A 188 6.19 -24.31 -16.02
CA GLU A 188 5.70 -24.45 -17.40
C GLU A 188 5.04 -23.18 -17.95
N VAL A 189 4.69 -22.23 -17.11
CA VAL A 189 4.14 -20.94 -17.52
C VAL A 189 5.19 -20.14 -18.31
N VAL A 190 6.51 -20.37 -18.11
CA VAL A 190 7.57 -19.64 -18.81
C VAL A 190 7.43 -19.73 -20.33
N SER A 191 7.11 -20.91 -20.87
CA SER A 191 6.90 -21.10 -22.30
C SER A 191 5.68 -20.34 -22.85
N LYS A 192 4.66 -20.16 -21.99
CA LYS A 192 3.41 -19.48 -22.35
C LYS A 192 3.54 -17.95 -22.28
N ILE A 193 4.48 -17.42 -21.49
CA ILE A 193 4.71 -15.98 -21.40
C ILE A 193 5.73 -15.47 -22.42
N GLY A 194 6.37 -16.37 -23.17
CA GLY A 194 7.29 -16.01 -24.25
C GLY A 194 8.63 -15.46 -23.78
N LEU A 195 9.11 -15.89 -22.62
CA LEU A 195 10.48 -15.67 -22.13
C LEU A 195 11.34 -16.91 -22.36
N PRO A 196 12.68 -16.77 -22.48
CA PRO A 196 13.60 -17.88 -22.62
C PRO A 196 13.50 -18.89 -21.48
N GLN A 197 13.53 -20.19 -21.81
CA GLN A 197 13.43 -21.30 -20.83
C GLN A 197 14.60 -21.30 -19.84
N GLU A 198 15.76 -20.78 -20.25
CA GLU A 198 16.96 -20.66 -19.43
C GLU A 198 16.71 -19.80 -18.18
N LEU A 199 15.79 -18.85 -18.24
CA LEU A 199 15.42 -18.01 -17.09
C LEU A 199 14.63 -18.75 -16.01
N ALA A 200 14.09 -19.92 -16.33
CA ALA A 200 13.35 -20.79 -15.41
C ALA A 200 14.16 -22.00 -14.92
N GLN A 201 15.43 -22.10 -15.27
CA GLN A 201 16.33 -23.14 -14.76
C GLN A 201 16.66 -22.92 -13.29
N PRO A 202 17.06 -23.96 -12.54
CA PRO A 202 17.44 -23.80 -11.13
C PRO A 202 18.42 -22.65 -10.91
N MET A 203 18.11 -21.79 -9.95
CA MET A 203 18.83 -20.56 -9.58
C MET A 203 18.80 -19.43 -10.63
N ALA A 204 18.13 -19.60 -11.77
CA ALA A 204 17.99 -18.55 -12.77
C ALA A 204 17.02 -17.42 -12.30
N ALA A 205 16.95 -16.36 -13.10
CA ALA A 205 16.31 -15.10 -12.70
C ALA A 205 14.80 -15.18 -12.41
N LEU A 206 14.08 -16.13 -13.01
CA LEU A 206 12.65 -16.33 -12.80
C LEU A 206 12.34 -17.52 -11.87
N GLU A 207 13.29 -18.45 -11.69
CA GLU A 207 13.08 -19.63 -10.87
C GLU A 207 13.17 -19.30 -9.38
N PHE A 208 12.29 -19.90 -8.58
CA PHE A 208 12.23 -19.71 -7.13
C PHE A 208 11.64 -20.94 -6.47
N PHE A 209 12.51 -21.81 -5.93
CA PHE A 209 12.14 -23.05 -5.25
C PHE A 209 11.18 -23.96 -6.06
N GLY A 210 11.46 -24.10 -7.34
CA GLY A 210 10.67 -24.94 -8.24
C GLY A 210 9.44 -24.27 -8.86
N GLU A 211 9.26 -22.97 -8.67
CA GLU A 211 8.20 -22.14 -9.26
C GLU A 211 8.82 -20.95 -10.03
N LEU A 212 8.04 -20.30 -10.88
CA LEU A 212 8.35 -18.97 -11.40
C LEU A 212 7.99 -17.93 -10.33
N ASN A 213 8.80 -16.88 -10.24
CA ASN A 213 8.54 -15.75 -9.35
C ASN A 213 8.70 -14.42 -10.10
N TYR A 214 7.57 -13.75 -10.36
CA TYR A 214 7.55 -12.52 -11.14
C TYR A 214 8.18 -11.34 -10.40
N MET A 215 8.04 -11.30 -9.06
CA MET A 215 8.74 -10.29 -8.27
C MET A 215 10.25 -10.46 -8.38
N LYS A 216 10.78 -11.70 -8.26
CA LYS A 216 12.20 -11.99 -8.47
C LYS A 216 12.69 -11.50 -9.84
N ALA A 217 11.89 -11.76 -10.89
CA ALA A 217 12.20 -11.29 -12.24
C ALA A 217 12.33 -9.75 -12.29
N GLY A 218 11.37 -9.04 -11.74
CA GLY A 218 11.43 -7.58 -11.61
C GLY A 218 12.68 -7.09 -10.87
N LEU A 219 12.99 -7.71 -9.73
CA LEU A 219 14.16 -7.37 -8.91
C LEU A 219 15.50 -7.59 -9.64
N VAL A 220 15.62 -8.68 -10.41
CA VAL A 220 16.86 -9.01 -11.12
C VAL A 220 17.10 -8.09 -12.30
N PHE A 221 16.06 -7.74 -13.07
CA PHE A 221 16.21 -7.06 -14.35
C PHE A 221 15.96 -5.54 -14.30
N ALA A 222 15.36 -4.99 -13.26
CA ALA A 222 15.12 -3.55 -13.16
C ALA A 222 16.43 -2.77 -13.02
N ASP A 223 16.48 -1.54 -13.58
CA ASP A 223 17.64 -0.65 -13.43
C ASP A 223 17.76 -0.18 -11.98
N VAL A 224 16.64 0.21 -11.36
CA VAL A 224 16.56 0.65 -9.97
C VAL A 224 15.35 0.02 -9.30
N ILE A 225 15.50 -0.32 -8.02
CA ILE A 225 14.46 -0.91 -7.19
C ILE A 225 14.13 0.07 -6.06
N ASN A 226 12.86 0.21 -5.74
CA ASN A 226 12.50 0.85 -4.49
C ASN A 226 11.45 0.06 -3.71
N THR A 227 11.38 0.37 -2.41
CA THR A 227 10.29 -0.07 -1.56
C THR A 227 9.75 1.10 -0.73
N VAL A 228 8.70 0.86 0.03
CA VAL A 228 7.83 1.90 0.57
C VAL A 228 8.23 2.43 1.95
N SER A 229 9.44 2.13 2.42
CA SER A 229 10.08 2.78 3.57
C SER A 229 11.58 2.50 3.63
N GLU A 230 12.34 3.36 4.30
CA GLU A 230 13.81 3.21 4.43
C GLU A 230 14.13 2.00 5.34
N ARG A 231 13.43 1.85 6.46
CA ARG A 231 13.58 0.70 7.37
C ARG A 231 13.19 -0.61 6.69
N TYR A 232 12.09 -0.64 5.94
CA TYR A 232 11.69 -1.85 5.24
C TYR A 232 12.69 -2.26 4.16
N ALA A 233 13.33 -1.30 3.47
CA ALA A 233 14.41 -1.59 2.52
C ALA A 233 15.60 -2.30 3.20
N GLN A 234 15.87 -2.03 4.47
CA GLN A 234 16.88 -2.74 5.27
C GLN A 234 16.38 -4.13 5.68
N GLU A 235 15.20 -4.19 6.31
CA GLU A 235 14.61 -5.42 6.86
C GLU A 235 14.49 -6.54 5.81
N ILE A 236 14.04 -6.25 4.59
CA ILE A 236 13.86 -7.25 3.53
C ILE A 236 15.19 -7.85 3.01
N GLN A 237 16.32 -7.29 3.40
CA GLN A 237 17.66 -7.82 3.10
C GLN A 237 18.24 -8.66 4.25
N GLU A 238 17.69 -8.54 5.48
CA GLU A 238 18.33 -9.07 6.69
C GLU A 238 18.04 -10.56 6.92
N SER A 239 16.78 -10.95 6.82
CA SER A 239 16.37 -12.30 7.23
C SER A 239 15.25 -12.89 6.36
N PRO A 240 15.09 -14.22 6.37
CA PRO A 240 13.95 -14.88 5.70
C PRO A 240 12.58 -14.44 6.20
N GLU A 241 12.47 -13.96 7.44
CA GLU A 241 11.21 -13.45 8.00
C GLU A 241 10.69 -12.25 7.20
N TYR A 242 11.56 -11.33 6.82
CA TYR A 242 11.22 -10.13 6.06
C TYR A 242 11.47 -10.29 4.56
N GLY A 243 12.54 -10.98 4.17
CA GLY A 243 12.94 -11.18 2.78
C GLY A 243 12.14 -12.26 2.05
N VAL A 244 11.44 -13.12 2.79
CA VAL A 244 10.53 -14.18 2.27
C VAL A 244 11.24 -15.03 1.19
N GLY A 245 12.53 -15.32 1.38
CA GLY A 245 13.39 -16.07 0.47
C GLY A 245 14.03 -15.22 -0.65
N LEU A 246 13.74 -13.92 -0.76
CA LEU A 246 14.35 -13.00 -1.72
C LEU A 246 15.45 -12.12 -1.12
N GLU A 247 15.77 -12.27 0.17
CA GLU A 247 16.78 -11.48 0.87
C GLU A 247 18.17 -11.56 0.22
N GLY A 248 18.53 -12.72 -0.34
CA GLY A 248 19.79 -12.89 -1.07
C GLY A 248 19.84 -12.07 -2.38
N VAL A 249 18.74 -12.06 -3.13
CA VAL A 249 18.60 -11.25 -4.35
C VAL A 249 18.64 -9.76 -4.00
N LEU A 250 17.93 -9.35 -2.97
CA LEU A 250 17.88 -7.94 -2.53
C LEU A 250 19.25 -7.46 -2.04
N ARG A 251 19.99 -8.27 -1.26
CA ARG A 251 21.38 -7.96 -0.87
C ARG A 251 22.30 -7.78 -2.06
N SER A 252 22.19 -8.62 -3.08
CA SER A 252 23.01 -8.48 -4.30
C SER A 252 22.69 -7.20 -5.09
N ARG A 253 21.51 -6.61 -4.87
CA ARG A 253 21.02 -5.38 -5.48
C ARG A 253 20.95 -4.20 -4.50
N SER A 254 21.64 -4.29 -3.34
CA SER A 254 21.58 -3.27 -2.27
C SER A 254 21.96 -1.86 -2.73
N ALA A 255 22.90 -1.74 -3.67
CA ALA A 255 23.30 -0.45 -4.25
C ALA A 255 22.22 0.23 -5.11
N ASP A 256 21.24 -0.55 -5.56
CA ASP A 256 20.13 -0.11 -6.42
C ASP A 256 18.77 -0.15 -5.71
N LEU A 257 18.75 -0.52 -4.42
CA LEU A 257 17.54 -0.61 -3.61
C LEU A 257 17.38 0.62 -2.70
N PHE A 258 16.26 1.30 -2.82
CA PHE A 258 15.94 2.53 -2.09
C PHE A 258 14.62 2.42 -1.34
N GLY A 259 14.55 2.97 -0.13
CA GLY A 259 13.30 3.15 0.61
C GLY A 259 12.74 4.55 0.40
N ILE A 260 11.47 4.65 0.01
CA ILE A 260 10.75 5.93 -0.09
C ILE A 260 9.38 5.76 0.57
N LEU A 261 9.13 6.48 1.66
CA LEU A 261 7.84 6.47 2.34
C LEU A 261 6.72 6.92 1.40
N ASN A 262 5.58 6.22 1.46
CA ASN A 262 4.35 6.68 0.83
C ASN A 262 3.89 7.99 1.48
N GLY A 263 3.18 8.80 0.70
CA GLY A 263 2.57 10.02 1.19
C GLY A 263 1.14 9.81 1.68
N VAL A 264 0.61 10.85 2.31
CA VAL A 264 -0.81 10.98 2.66
C VAL A 264 -1.48 11.95 1.67
N ASP A 265 -2.65 11.55 1.19
CA ASP A 265 -3.54 12.47 0.44
C ASP A 265 -4.35 13.31 1.43
N TYR A 266 -3.82 14.49 1.75
CA TYR A 266 -4.48 15.43 2.67
C TYR A 266 -5.74 16.10 2.10
N SER A 267 -6.10 15.84 0.85
CA SER A 267 -7.43 16.23 0.35
C SER A 267 -8.53 15.30 0.86
N GLN A 268 -8.17 14.10 1.29
CA GLN A 268 -9.09 13.11 1.86
C GLN A 268 -8.93 12.98 3.38
N TRP A 269 -7.66 12.96 3.86
CA TRP A 269 -7.32 12.75 5.27
C TRP A 269 -6.89 14.06 5.94
N ASN A 270 -7.85 14.96 6.16
CA ASN A 270 -7.62 16.24 6.82
C ASN A 270 -8.80 16.61 7.73
N PRO A 271 -8.62 16.66 9.07
CA PRO A 271 -9.72 16.90 10.01
C PRO A 271 -10.38 18.27 9.85
N GLU A 272 -9.73 19.23 9.16
CA GLU A 272 -10.30 20.56 8.92
C GLU A 272 -11.39 20.55 7.84
N GLU A 273 -11.35 19.60 6.90
CA GLU A 273 -12.22 19.55 5.71
C GLU A 273 -12.96 18.23 5.56
N ASP A 274 -12.64 17.22 6.39
CA ASP A 274 -13.19 15.87 6.29
C ASP A 274 -14.71 15.87 6.48
N LYS A 275 -15.43 15.42 5.46
CA LYS A 275 -16.91 15.33 5.46
C LYS A 275 -17.44 14.02 6.06
N LEU A 276 -16.56 13.08 6.39
CA LEU A 276 -16.93 11.76 6.93
C LEU A 276 -16.96 11.75 8.46
N ILE A 277 -16.37 12.75 9.11
CA ILE A 277 -16.37 12.91 10.56
C ILE A 277 -17.56 13.76 11.04
N ALA A 278 -17.93 13.61 12.30
CA ALA A 278 -19.10 14.33 12.86
C ALA A 278 -18.82 15.82 13.07
N HIS A 279 -17.61 16.18 13.45
CA HIS A 279 -17.19 17.56 13.72
C HIS A 279 -15.78 17.77 13.21
N GLN A 280 -15.60 18.77 12.36
CA GLN A 280 -14.27 19.20 11.90
C GLN A 280 -13.51 19.87 13.04
N PHE A 281 -12.17 19.80 12.97
CA PHE A 281 -11.27 20.41 13.96
C PHE A 281 -9.89 20.67 13.33
N LYS A 282 -9.08 21.45 14.02
CA LYS A 282 -7.76 21.85 13.52
C LYS A 282 -6.73 21.97 14.64
N PRO A 283 -5.44 22.05 14.32
CA PRO A 283 -4.41 22.37 15.31
C PRO A 283 -4.77 23.63 16.10
N GLY A 284 -4.61 23.57 17.42
CA GLY A 284 -4.97 24.67 18.34
C GLY A 284 -6.45 24.73 18.74
N ASP A 285 -7.37 24.03 18.03
CA ASP A 285 -8.78 23.88 18.45
C ASP A 285 -9.22 22.41 18.29
N LEU A 286 -9.08 21.65 19.36
CA LEU A 286 -9.45 20.24 19.44
C LEU A 286 -10.87 19.99 19.98
N SER A 287 -11.70 21.03 20.10
CA SER A 287 -13.08 20.89 20.59
C SER A 287 -13.91 19.93 19.75
N GLY A 288 -13.70 19.92 18.42
CA GLY A 288 -14.30 18.98 17.49
C GLY A 288 -13.84 17.53 17.75
N LYS A 289 -12.55 17.30 18.07
CA LYS A 289 -12.03 15.96 18.38
C LYS A 289 -12.76 15.32 19.58
N ARG A 290 -12.99 16.09 20.65
CA ARG A 290 -13.75 15.62 21.81
C ARG A 290 -15.20 15.23 21.45
N LYS A 291 -15.85 16.01 20.56
CA LYS A 291 -17.19 15.70 20.05
C LYS A 291 -17.18 14.45 19.16
N ASN A 292 -16.14 14.28 18.34
CA ASN A 292 -15.96 13.05 17.55
C ASN A 292 -15.78 11.83 18.43
N LYS A 293 -15.06 11.93 19.56
CA LYS A 293 -14.94 10.84 20.54
C LYS A 293 -16.30 10.43 21.09
N ALA A 294 -17.15 11.38 21.47
CA ALA A 294 -18.52 11.09 21.93
C ALA A 294 -19.36 10.40 20.86
N ALA A 295 -19.29 10.88 19.60
CA ALA A 295 -19.98 10.28 18.47
C ALA A 295 -19.47 8.85 18.17
N LEU A 296 -18.15 8.63 18.23
CA LEU A 296 -17.53 7.33 18.03
C LEU A 296 -17.95 6.31 19.12
N LEU A 297 -17.92 6.71 20.38
CA LEU A 297 -18.40 5.85 21.48
C LEU A 297 -19.85 5.44 21.27
N LYS A 298 -20.71 6.38 20.83
CA LYS A 298 -22.12 6.10 20.51
C LYS A 298 -22.23 5.11 19.34
N ALA A 299 -21.44 5.27 18.27
CA ALA A 299 -21.45 4.38 17.12
C ALA A 299 -21.09 2.93 17.49
N PHE A 300 -20.19 2.75 18.46
CA PHE A 300 -19.82 1.43 19.00
C PHE A 300 -20.66 0.96 20.20
N SER A 301 -21.74 1.67 20.56
CA SER A 301 -22.58 1.37 21.74
C SER A 301 -21.81 1.31 23.06
N LEU A 302 -20.74 2.10 23.16
CA LEU A 302 -19.94 2.24 24.38
C LEU A 302 -20.45 3.41 25.24
N PRO A 303 -20.23 3.40 26.58
CA PRO A 303 -20.65 4.49 27.45
C PRO A 303 -20.05 5.84 27.03
N THR A 304 -20.92 6.83 26.81
CA THR A 304 -20.52 8.19 26.39
C THR A 304 -20.27 9.14 27.58
N THR A 305 -20.55 8.71 28.80
CA THR A 305 -20.34 9.49 30.03
C THR A 305 -18.90 9.51 30.51
N GLU A 306 -18.03 8.70 29.91
CA GLU A 306 -16.64 8.49 30.33
C GLU A 306 -15.66 9.00 29.27
N LEU A 307 -15.82 10.26 28.84
CA LEU A 307 -15.00 10.86 27.78
C LEU A 307 -13.53 11.07 28.18
N GLU A 308 -13.24 11.18 29.48
CA GLU A 308 -11.88 11.34 29.99
C GLU A 308 -11.09 10.00 30.02
N ARG A 309 -11.78 8.88 29.81
CA ARG A 309 -11.12 7.57 29.73
C ARG A 309 -10.45 7.41 28.36
N PRO A 310 -9.17 7.00 28.28
CA PRO A 310 -8.48 6.80 27.01
C PRO A 310 -9.24 5.87 26.06
N LEU A 311 -9.29 6.23 24.77
CA LEU A 311 -9.90 5.42 23.71
C LEU A 311 -8.82 5.05 22.68
N ILE A 312 -8.55 3.76 22.53
CA ILE A 312 -7.63 3.22 21.55
C ILE A 312 -8.41 2.74 20.32
N GLY A 313 -8.01 3.14 19.13
CA GLY A 313 -8.51 2.65 17.85
C GLY A 313 -7.58 1.63 17.21
N ILE A 314 -8.16 0.64 16.52
CA ILE A 314 -7.45 -0.26 15.60
C ILE A 314 -8.25 -0.35 14.32
N ILE A 315 -7.61 -0.11 13.17
CA ILE A 315 -8.20 -0.27 11.84
C ILE A 315 -7.26 -1.13 11.02
N SER A 316 -7.62 -2.36 10.71
CA SER A 316 -6.80 -3.17 9.82
C SER A 316 -7.50 -4.46 9.36
N ARG A 317 -6.87 -5.18 8.42
CA ARG A 317 -7.25 -6.56 8.15
C ARG A 317 -6.97 -7.43 9.38
N LEU A 318 -7.91 -8.30 9.74
CA LEU A 318 -7.74 -9.24 10.85
C LEU A 318 -6.87 -10.41 10.36
N ALA A 319 -5.56 -10.26 10.50
CA ALA A 319 -4.55 -11.21 10.04
C ALA A 319 -3.34 -11.20 10.99
N ASP A 320 -2.53 -12.27 10.96
CA ASP A 320 -1.32 -12.42 11.78
C ASP A 320 -0.31 -11.30 11.52
N GLN A 321 -0.18 -10.87 10.26
CA GLN A 321 0.65 -9.73 9.88
C GLN A 321 0.37 -8.48 10.72
N LYS A 322 -0.89 -8.25 11.10
CA LYS A 322 -1.33 -7.05 11.81
C LYS A 322 -1.29 -7.18 13.35
N GLY A 323 -0.73 -8.29 13.85
CA GLY A 323 -0.50 -8.51 15.28
C GLY A 323 -1.76 -8.80 16.10
N PHE A 324 -2.83 -9.30 15.47
CA PHE A 324 -4.04 -9.68 16.22
C PHE A 324 -3.82 -10.86 17.16
N ASP A 325 -2.82 -11.71 16.92
CA ASP A 325 -2.36 -12.73 17.87
C ASP A 325 -1.88 -12.09 19.18
N LEU A 326 -1.09 -11.00 19.13
CA LEU A 326 -0.67 -10.26 20.33
C LEU A 326 -1.85 -9.59 21.04
N VAL A 327 -2.75 -8.95 20.28
CA VAL A 327 -3.96 -8.33 20.84
C VAL A 327 -4.81 -9.35 21.57
N LEU A 328 -4.99 -10.54 21.01
CA LEU A 328 -5.77 -11.62 21.63
C LEU A 328 -5.06 -12.23 22.86
N GLN A 329 -3.73 -12.36 22.81
CA GLN A 329 -2.92 -12.83 23.94
C GLN A 329 -3.00 -11.84 25.10
N ALA A 330 -2.91 -10.55 24.83
CA ALA A 330 -2.96 -9.48 25.81
C ALA A 330 -4.38 -9.11 26.28
N ALA A 331 -5.44 -9.59 25.62
CA ALA A 331 -6.80 -9.07 25.80
C ALA A 331 -7.29 -9.11 27.25
N GLY A 332 -6.94 -10.15 28.00
CA GLY A 332 -7.29 -10.29 29.43
C GLY A 332 -6.75 -9.13 30.27
N GLU A 333 -5.47 -8.84 30.14
CA GLU A 333 -4.79 -7.77 30.87
C GLU A 333 -5.13 -6.39 30.32
N LEU A 334 -5.12 -6.23 29.00
CA LEU A 334 -5.47 -4.98 28.30
C LEU A 334 -6.85 -4.44 28.74
N LEU A 335 -7.85 -5.30 28.86
CA LEU A 335 -9.19 -4.92 29.27
C LEU A 335 -9.36 -4.74 30.79
N THR A 336 -8.33 -5.03 31.62
CA THR A 336 -8.32 -4.59 33.02
C THR A 336 -7.92 -3.12 33.15
N LEU A 337 -7.13 -2.60 32.19
CA LEU A 337 -6.70 -1.21 32.20
C LEU A 337 -7.90 -0.24 32.11
N ASP A 338 -7.70 0.97 32.62
CA ASP A 338 -8.71 2.03 32.58
C ASP A 338 -8.73 2.73 31.20
N LEU A 339 -9.18 2.00 30.20
CA LEU A 339 -9.29 2.45 28.81
C LEU A 339 -10.48 1.79 28.09
N LYS A 340 -10.78 2.25 26.90
CA LYS A 340 -11.69 1.63 25.93
C LYS A 340 -10.96 1.30 24.64
N LEU A 341 -11.43 0.29 23.93
CA LEU A 341 -10.87 -0.17 22.66
C LEU A 341 -11.97 -0.26 21.60
N VAL A 342 -11.71 0.25 20.40
CA VAL A 342 -12.58 0.07 19.24
C VAL A 342 -11.78 -0.55 18.10
N ILE A 343 -12.35 -1.56 17.44
CA ILE A 343 -11.71 -2.28 16.35
C ILE A 343 -12.60 -2.27 15.13
N LEU A 344 -12.06 -1.82 14.00
CA LEU A 344 -12.68 -1.90 12.67
C LEU A 344 -11.82 -2.78 11.77
N GLY A 345 -12.42 -3.77 11.16
CA GLY A 345 -11.74 -4.59 10.16
C GLY A 345 -12.41 -5.91 9.88
N THR A 346 -11.95 -6.57 8.84
CA THR A 346 -12.40 -7.91 8.46
C THR A 346 -11.19 -8.76 8.06
N GLY A 347 -11.34 -10.09 8.02
CA GLY A 347 -10.23 -10.99 7.69
C GLY A 347 -10.49 -12.42 8.12
N GLN A 348 -9.53 -13.04 8.80
CA GLN A 348 -9.59 -14.44 9.20
C GLN A 348 -10.75 -14.70 10.18
N LYS A 349 -11.56 -15.73 9.89
CA LYS A 349 -12.75 -16.09 10.69
C LYS A 349 -12.43 -16.41 12.15
N GLU A 350 -11.25 -16.92 12.43
CA GLU A 350 -10.80 -17.22 13.79
C GLU A 350 -10.70 -15.94 14.64
N TYR A 351 -10.11 -14.86 14.07
CA TYR A 351 -10.06 -13.56 14.75
C TYR A 351 -11.45 -12.97 15.00
N HIS A 352 -12.36 -13.07 14.01
CA HIS A 352 -13.76 -12.64 14.19
C HIS A 352 -14.38 -13.33 15.42
N ARG A 353 -14.32 -14.66 15.45
CA ARG A 353 -14.93 -15.47 16.51
C ARG A 353 -14.36 -15.12 17.90
N ARG A 354 -13.02 -15.01 18.00
CA ARG A 354 -12.35 -14.73 19.29
C ARG A 354 -12.63 -13.32 19.78
N LEU A 355 -12.57 -12.30 18.91
CA LEU A 355 -12.87 -10.92 19.27
C LEU A 355 -14.34 -10.76 19.70
N GLN A 356 -15.30 -11.39 19.02
CA GLN A 356 -16.70 -11.39 19.43
C GLN A 356 -16.92 -12.02 20.82
N ALA A 357 -16.22 -13.11 21.12
CA ALA A 357 -16.29 -13.75 22.45
C ALA A 357 -15.75 -12.83 23.55
N ILE A 358 -14.67 -12.08 23.28
CA ILE A 358 -14.11 -11.10 24.21
C ILE A 358 -15.05 -9.91 24.39
N GLN A 359 -15.63 -9.37 23.31
CA GLN A 359 -16.59 -8.26 23.36
C GLN A 359 -17.82 -8.63 24.20
N LYS A 360 -18.36 -9.84 24.01
CA LYS A 360 -19.51 -10.32 24.78
C LYS A 360 -19.27 -10.30 26.30
N LYS A 361 -18.01 -10.54 26.73
CA LYS A 361 -17.63 -10.47 28.15
C LYS A 361 -17.32 -9.03 28.60
N ASN A 362 -16.99 -8.14 27.68
CA ASN A 362 -16.54 -6.77 27.96
C ASN A 362 -17.30 -5.72 27.15
N PRO A 363 -18.66 -5.70 27.15
CA PRO A 363 -19.47 -4.90 26.24
C PRO A 363 -19.36 -3.39 26.49
N ARG A 364 -18.84 -2.97 27.64
CA ARG A 364 -18.65 -1.55 27.99
C ARG A 364 -17.23 -1.03 27.68
N LYS A 365 -16.30 -1.93 27.32
CA LYS A 365 -14.88 -1.61 27.07
C LYS A 365 -14.43 -1.86 25.64
N LEU A 366 -15.02 -2.82 24.94
CA LEU A 366 -14.62 -3.21 23.58
C LEU A 366 -15.78 -3.01 22.61
N GLY A 367 -15.56 -2.14 21.61
CA GLY A 367 -16.42 -1.97 20.43
C GLY A 367 -15.85 -2.69 19.23
N LEU A 368 -16.68 -3.44 18.47
CA LEU A 368 -16.24 -4.16 17.26
C LEU A 368 -17.12 -3.79 16.06
N ALA A 369 -16.47 -3.52 14.94
CA ALA A 369 -17.08 -3.43 13.61
C ALA A 369 -16.30 -4.37 12.66
N LEU A 370 -16.83 -5.60 12.48
CA LEU A 370 -16.16 -6.66 11.70
C LEU A 370 -16.52 -6.57 10.21
N THR A 371 -16.20 -5.43 9.61
CA THR A 371 -16.54 -5.07 8.24
C THR A 371 -15.48 -4.14 7.66
N PHE A 372 -15.60 -3.83 6.37
CA PHE A 372 -14.93 -2.71 5.74
C PHE A 372 -15.89 -1.50 5.73
N ASP A 373 -15.49 -0.40 6.36
CA ASP A 373 -16.28 0.83 6.42
C ASP A 373 -15.34 2.05 6.42
N ASN A 374 -15.27 2.73 5.27
CA ASN A 374 -14.40 3.90 5.09
C ASN A 374 -14.82 5.09 5.98
N ARG A 375 -16.13 5.33 6.14
CA ARG A 375 -16.63 6.41 7.01
C ARG A 375 -16.24 6.16 8.47
N LEU A 376 -16.43 4.93 8.93
CA LEU A 376 -16.09 4.56 10.31
C LEU A 376 -14.57 4.63 10.55
N ALA A 377 -13.74 4.35 9.52
CA ALA A 377 -12.29 4.53 9.61
C ALA A 377 -11.93 6.00 9.90
N HIS A 378 -12.48 6.96 9.15
CA HIS A 378 -12.29 8.39 9.42
C HIS A 378 -12.79 8.80 10.80
N GLN A 379 -13.92 8.26 11.25
CA GLN A 379 -14.46 8.53 12.57
C GLN A 379 -13.57 7.99 13.70
N ILE A 380 -12.93 6.83 13.51
CA ILE A 380 -11.97 6.28 14.48
C ILE A 380 -10.74 7.17 14.56
N GLU A 381 -10.15 7.56 13.41
CA GLU A 381 -9.00 8.48 13.40
C GLU A 381 -9.33 9.81 14.06
N ALA A 382 -10.53 10.34 13.85
CA ALA A 382 -10.95 11.62 14.44
C ALA A 382 -11.33 11.52 15.94
N GLY A 383 -11.85 10.38 16.38
CA GLY A 383 -12.44 10.25 17.71
C GLY A 383 -11.61 9.46 18.73
N ALA A 384 -10.67 8.63 18.29
CA ALA A 384 -9.75 7.94 19.20
C ALA A 384 -8.69 8.91 19.75
N ASP A 385 -8.17 8.61 20.95
CA ASP A 385 -7.04 9.33 21.52
C ASP A 385 -5.72 8.71 21.04
N MET A 386 -5.70 7.39 20.90
CA MET A 386 -4.53 6.59 20.53
C MET A 386 -4.90 5.63 19.42
N PHE A 387 -3.90 5.20 18.65
CA PHE A 387 -4.06 4.25 17.56
C PHE A 387 -3.01 3.13 17.69
N LEU A 388 -3.46 1.88 17.78
CA LEU A 388 -2.56 0.74 17.99
C LEU A 388 -2.28 -0.01 16.69
N MET A 389 -0.99 -0.18 16.37
CA MET A 389 -0.49 -0.95 15.23
C MET A 389 0.61 -1.93 15.67
N PRO A 390 0.26 -3.11 16.22
CA PRO A 390 1.23 -4.08 16.72
C PRO A 390 1.70 -5.04 15.61
N SER A 391 1.95 -4.52 14.43
CA SER A 391 2.22 -5.31 13.23
C SER A 391 3.49 -6.16 13.36
N ARG A 392 3.44 -7.43 12.91
CA ARG A 392 4.61 -8.31 12.79
C ARG A 392 5.61 -7.74 11.79
N TYR A 393 5.13 -7.25 10.67
CA TYR A 393 5.86 -6.44 9.71
C TYR A 393 4.89 -5.46 9.03
N GLU A 394 5.37 -4.27 8.72
CA GLU A 394 4.57 -3.21 8.10
C GLU A 394 5.41 -2.47 7.06
N PRO A 395 5.31 -2.81 5.76
CA PRO A 395 6.15 -2.19 4.74
C PRO A 395 6.18 -0.67 4.79
N CYS A 396 5.03 -0.03 4.85
CA CYS A 396 4.89 1.41 5.05
C CYS A 396 3.96 1.73 6.22
N GLY A 397 2.75 1.18 6.19
CA GLY A 397 1.65 1.69 7.00
C GLY A 397 1.18 3.07 6.51
N LEU A 398 -0.13 3.29 6.59
CA LEU A 398 -0.73 4.59 6.27
C LEU A 398 -1.48 5.13 7.47
N ASN A 399 -2.12 4.26 8.26
CA ASN A 399 -2.98 4.66 9.37
C ASN A 399 -2.22 5.45 10.44
N GLN A 400 -0.95 5.13 10.76
CA GLN A 400 -0.17 5.93 11.70
C GLN A 400 0.03 7.37 11.23
N MET A 401 0.17 7.57 9.91
CA MET A 401 0.29 8.92 9.35
C MET A 401 -1.05 9.66 9.33
N TYR A 402 -2.15 8.93 9.08
CA TYR A 402 -3.51 9.50 9.24
C TYR A 402 -3.77 9.88 10.70
N SER A 403 -3.45 8.97 11.63
CA SER A 403 -3.58 9.21 13.07
C SER A 403 -2.82 10.46 13.51
N LEU A 404 -1.58 10.62 13.08
CA LEU A 404 -0.81 11.83 13.37
C LEU A 404 -1.53 13.09 12.87
N LYS A 405 -2.05 13.09 11.63
CA LYS A 405 -2.77 14.25 11.07
C LYS A 405 -4.04 14.58 11.86
N TYR A 406 -4.71 13.56 12.43
CA TYR A 406 -5.91 13.72 13.27
C TYR A 406 -5.60 13.93 14.75
N GLY A 407 -4.32 14.06 15.15
CA GLY A 407 -3.92 14.22 16.56
C GLY A 407 -4.26 12.98 17.41
N THR A 408 -4.34 11.82 16.79
CA THR A 408 -4.50 10.52 17.43
C THR A 408 -3.12 9.90 17.55
N ILE A 409 -2.67 9.61 18.78
CA ILE A 409 -1.26 9.28 19.02
C ILE A 409 -1.00 7.79 18.75
N PRO A 410 -0.09 7.45 17.83
CA PRO A 410 0.21 6.06 17.49
C PRO A 410 0.97 5.34 18.61
N ILE A 411 0.60 4.05 18.78
CA ILE A 411 1.33 3.07 19.58
C ILE A 411 1.70 1.96 18.60
N VAL A 412 2.98 1.79 18.27
CA VAL A 412 3.39 0.95 17.16
C VAL A 412 4.55 0.01 17.53
N ARG A 413 4.67 -1.10 16.82
CA ARG A 413 5.91 -1.86 16.82
C ARG A 413 6.94 -1.21 15.89
N ALA A 414 8.23 -1.25 16.28
CA ALA A 414 9.35 -0.73 15.49
C ALA A 414 9.64 -1.63 14.28
N THR A 415 8.88 -1.48 13.20
CA THR A 415 9.11 -2.23 11.94
C THR A 415 8.72 -1.39 10.74
N GLY A 416 9.47 -1.51 9.65
CA GLY A 416 9.23 -0.86 8.37
C GLY A 416 8.86 0.61 8.50
N GLY A 417 7.81 1.04 7.79
CA GLY A 417 7.39 2.44 7.82
C GLY A 417 6.85 2.94 9.16
N LEU A 418 6.50 2.06 10.10
CA LEU A 418 6.15 2.48 11.46
C LEU A 418 7.39 3.03 12.18
N ALA A 419 8.53 2.36 12.06
CA ALA A 419 9.81 2.84 12.63
C ALA A 419 10.31 4.12 11.97
N ASP A 420 10.02 4.32 10.66
CA ASP A 420 10.42 5.54 9.94
C ASP A 420 9.56 6.76 10.27
N THR A 421 8.32 6.56 10.72
CA THR A 421 7.33 7.63 10.92
C THR A 421 7.06 7.96 12.38
N ILE A 422 7.21 6.99 13.28
CA ILE A 422 6.91 7.16 14.70
C ILE A 422 8.21 7.14 15.52
N ARG A 423 8.42 8.21 16.27
CA ARG A 423 9.51 8.36 17.22
C ARG A 423 8.98 8.25 18.63
N ASP A 424 9.63 7.42 19.44
CA ASP A 424 9.22 7.23 20.83
C ASP A 424 9.43 8.50 21.65
N VAL A 425 8.42 8.90 22.40
CA VAL A 425 8.43 10.15 23.19
C VAL A 425 9.42 10.12 24.36
N GLU A 426 9.76 8.95 24.88
CA GLU A 426 10.75 8.82 25.97
C GLU A 426 12.17 8.82 25.43
N GLN A 427 12.40 8.24 24.24
CA GLN A 427 13.71 8.24 23.59
C GLN A 427 14.03 9.59 22.95
N ASP A 428 13.02 10.30 22.42
CA ASP A 428 13.16 11.66 21.87
C ASP A 428 12.10 12.59 22.48
N PRO A 429 12.31 13.13 23.69
CA PRO A 429 11.32 13.99 24.36
C PRO A 429 10.97 15.27 23.59
N ASN A 430 11.84 15.71 22.69
CA ASN A 430 11.65 16.94 21.91
C ASN A 430 10.88 16.72 20.61
N ASN A 431 11.07 15.57 19.93
CA ASN A 431 10.49 15.30 18.61
C ASN A 431 9.61 14.04 18.59
N GLY A 432 9.53 13.31 19.71
CA GLY A 432 8.70 12.11 19.82
C GLY A 432 7.23 12.44 19.53
N ASN A 433 6.59 11.57 18.74
CA ASN A 433 5.22 11.73 18.24
C ASN A 433 4.32 10.50 18.50
N GLY A 434 4.83 9.52 19.26
CA GLY A 434 4.11 8.31 19.59
C GLY A 434 4.84 7.44 20.58
N PHE A 435 4.38 6.20 20.72
CA PHE A 435 4.94 5.18 21.61
C PHE A 435 5.37 3.99 20.79
N VAL A 436 6.59 3.49 21.04
CA VAL A 436 7.18 2.42 20.26
C VAL A 436 7.56 1.24 21.17
N PHE A 437 7.35 0.02 20.71
CA PHE A 437 7.90 -1.19 21.28
C PHE A 437 8.66 -1.98 20.21
N GLU A 438 9.74 -2.66 20.61
CA GLU A 438 10.68 -3.31 19.67
C GLU A 438 10.28 -4.77 19.42
N GLU A 439 10.19 -5.55 20.49
CA GLU A 439 9.98 -6.99 20.39
C GLU A 439 8.54 -7.34 20.03
N TYR A 440 8.37 -8.36 19.16
CA TYR A 440 7.04 -8.86 18.78
C TYR A 440 6.47 -9.73 19.92
N ARG A 441 6.08 -9.08 21.03
CA ARG A 441 5.58 -9.72 22.26
C ARG A 441 4.43 -8.92 22.87
N ALA A 442 3.49 -9.65 23.48
CA ALA A 442 2.28 -9.06 24.06
C ALA A 442 2.58 -8.19 25.28
N ASP A 443 3.56 -8.57 26.12
CA ASP A 443 3.98 -7.80 27.29
C ASP A 443 4.65 -6.47 26.89
N GLU A 444 5.50 -6.46 25.87
CA GLU A 444 6.10 -5.23 25.33
C GLU A 444 5.04 -4.26 24.77
N MET A 445 4.06 -4.80 24.04
CA MET A 445 2.91 -4.02 23.60
C MET A 445 2.12 -3.43 24.77
N LEU A 446 1.88 -4.19 25.83
CA LEU A 446 1.18 -3.72 27.02
C LEU A 446 1.97 -2.64 27.78
N VAL A 447 3.28 -2.74 27.86
CA VAL A 447 4.15 -1.71 28.43
C VAL A 447 4.01 -0.41 27.63
N ALA A 448 4.08 -0.45 26.29
CA ALA A 448 3.92 0.73 25.46
C ALA A 448 2.51 1.36 25.62
N ILE A 449 1.46 0.54 25.70
CA ILE A 449 0.10 1.01 25.99
C ILE A 449 0.03 1.66 27.37
N GLY A 450 0.65 1.07 28.38
CA GLY A 450 0.70 1.64 29.75
C GLY A 450 1.38 3.01 29.78
N ARG A 451 2.50 3.19 29.06
CA ARG A 451 3.18 4.48 28.89
C ARG A 451 2.27 5.51 28.22
N ALA A 452 1.58 5.13 27.16
CA ALA A 452 0.64 6.00 26.45
C ALA A 452 -0.52 6.44 27.33
N VAL A 453 -1.10 5.54 28.11
CA VAL A 453 -2.18 5.84 29.08
C VAL A 453 -1.68 6.76 30.19
N ALA A 454 -0.45 6.56 30.68
CA ALA A 454 0.15 7.46 31.66
C ALA A 454 0.37 8.89 31.09
N ALA A 455 0.90 8.99 29.87
CA ALA A 455 1.08 10.27 29.19
C ALA A 455 -0.25 10.99 28.91
N PHE A 456 -1.31 10.25 28.58
CA PHE A 456 -2.67 10.82 28.38
C PHE A 456 -3.20 11.51 29.62
N ARG A 457 -2.86 11.01 30.81
CA ARG A 457 -3.27 11.61 32.10
C ARG A 457 -2.48 12.87 32.44
N ASP A 458 -1.30 13.07 31.86
CA ASP A 458 -0.58 14.35 31.90
C ASP A 458 -1.05 15.24 30.73
N GLY A 459 -2.06 16.04 30.99
CA GLY A 459 -2.68 16.89 29.97
C GLY A 459 -1.70 17.83 29.24
N ARG A 460 -0.61 18.29 29.91
CA ARG A 460 0.40 19.16 29.27
C ARG A 460 1.30 18.36 28.33
N LEU A 461 1.74 17.19 28.73
CA LEU A 461 2.50 16.29 27.87
C LEU A 461 1.66 15.88 26.67
N TRP A 462 0.41 15.45 26.94
CA TRP A 462 -0.51 14.99 25.88
C TRP A 462 -0.77 16.07 24.83
N GLN A 463 -1.04 17.30 25.25
CA GLN A 463 -1.25 18.41 24.31
C GLN A 463 -0.03 18.62 23.41
N ARG A 464 1.20 18.62 23.99
CA ARG A 464 2.41 18.72 23.18
C ARG A 464 2.60 17.60 22.18
N LEU A 465 2.21 16.37 22.54
CA LEU A 465 2.22 15.21 21.61
C LEU A 465 1.26 15.42 20.45
N VAL A 466 0.03 15.83 20.75
CA VAL A 466 -0.99 16.10 19.73
C VAL A 466 -0.55 17.22 18.79
N ASP A 467 0.01 18.31 19.32
CA ASP A 467 0.48 19.43 18.49
C ASP A 467 1.62 19.00 17.55
N ARG A 468 2.57 18.19 18.02
CA ARG A 468 3.63 17.61 17.19
C ARG A 468 3.08 16.65 16.13
N ALA A 469 2.17 15.75 16.54
CA ALA A 469 1.55 14.83 15.63
C ALA A 469 0.87 15.55 14.46
N MET A 470 0.04 16.54 14.76
CA MET A 470 -0.71 17.27 13.74
C MET A 470 0.17 18.19 12.87
N SER A 471 1.36 18.58 13.36
CA SER A 471 2.32 19.36 12.57
C SER A 471 3.21 18.55 11.65
N ALA A 472 3.22 17.22 11.78
CA ALA A 472 4.01 16.34 10.94
C ALA A 472 3.51 16.37 9.48
N ASP A 473 4.44 16.51 8.54
CA ASP A 473 4.13 16.51 7.11
C ASP A 473 4.59 15.22 6.44
N PHE A 474 3.62 14.38 6.08
CA PHE A 474 3.77 13.18 5.27
C PHE A 474 3.05 13.32 3.92
N SER A 475 3.01 14.51 3.34
CA SER A 475 2.37 14.75 2.05
C SER A 475 3.05 14.00 0.90
N TRP A 476 2.29 13.68 -0.13
CA TRP A 476 2.83 13.14 -1.38
C TRP A 476 3.84 14.08 -2.06
N ALA A 477 3.77 15.38 -1.81
CA ALA A 477 4.74 16.33 -2.36
C ALA A 477 6.17 15.98 -1.92
N ARG A 478 6.40 15.69 -0.63
CA ARG A 478 7.71 15.26 -0.11
C ARG A 478 8.18 13.93 -0.68
N SER A 479 7.29 12.96 -0.80
CA SER A 479 7.64 11.66 -1.38
C SER A 479 7.94 11.79 -2.88
N ALA A 480 7.18 12.60 -3.62
CA ALA A 480 7.38 12.81 -5.05
C ALA A 480 8.75 13.42 -5.38
N GLU A 481 9.29 14.30 -4.53
CA GLU A 481 10.65 14.82 -4.69
C GLU A 481 11.71 13.71 -4.62
N LYS A 482 11.56 12.76 -3.69
CA LYS A 482 12.45 11.58 -3.61
C LYS A 482 12.29 10.68 -4.84
N TYR A 483 11.05 10.49 -5.34
CA TYR A 483 10.82 9.74 -6.58
C TYR A 483 11.42 10.43 -7.82
N LEU A 484 11.39 11.77 -7.90
CA LEU A 484 12.08 12.49 -8.97
C LEU A 484 13.59 12.20 -8.97
N GLN A 485 14.23 12.22 -7.80
CA GLN A 485 15.66 11.88 -7.65
C GLN A 485 15.92 10.42 -8.04
N LEU A 486 15.02 9.50 -7.66
CA LEU A 486 15.11 8.09 -8.03
C LEU A 486 15.04 7.89 -9.55
N TYR A 487 14.11 8.59 -10.22
CA TYR A 487 13.99 8.55 -11.69
C TYR A 487 15.21 9.11 -12.40
N GLN A 488 15.75 10.23 -11.91
CA GLN A 488 17.01 10.79 -12.43
C GLN A 488 18.16 9.79 -12.32
N ARG A 489 18.25 9.08 -11.19
CA ARG A 489 19.25 8.02 -11.00
C ARG A 489 19.05 6.85 -11.98
N ALA A 490 17.80 6.43 -12.18
CA ALA A 490 17.51 5.35 -13.13
C ALA A 490 17.92 5.72 -14.57
N LEU A 491 17.74 6.97 -14.97
CA LEU A 491 18.11 7.47 -16.30
C LEU A 491 19.64 7.56 -16.52
N GLN A 492 20.42 7.51 -15.43
CA GLN A 492 21.91 7.52 -15.51
C GLN A 492 22.52 6.10 -15.60
N LYS A 493 21.73 5.04 -15.39
CA LYS A 493 22.16 3.64 -15.54
C LYS A 493 22.24 3.25 -17.01
#